data_92c82af1c3b07dbfa9af426feb58a0e9
#
_entry.id   92c82af1c3b07dbfa9af426feb58a0e9
#
_cell.length_a   1.000
_cell.length_b   1.000
_cell.length_c   1.000
_cell.angle_alpha   90.00
_cell.angle_beta   90.00
_cell.angle_gamma   90.00
#
_symmetry.space_group_name_H-M   'P 1'
#
loop_
_entity.id
_entity.type
_entity.pdbx_description
1 polymer ?
#
loop_
_entity_poly.entity_id
_entity_poly.type
_entity_poly.pdbx_seq_one_letter_code
_entity_poly.pdbx_strand_id
1 'polypeptide(L)'
;MNKPTLVFQGPIFTRSGYGDHCRDLIKSLYKMDKFDIKLIPLRWGNTPQNQVDPSTEFGQKMLSQVIGQIDVQPDVFIQVSVANEFEPKGKFNIGITAGVETTICPKDFIDGSNKMDLIIVPSNFTKGNVGGTVYQQKNQETGQIVGEIRTTKPIEVLFEGVDTEVFSKGNGKDILENVKEDFNFLIVGHWLKGSLGQDRKDIGMAIKTFASVFQYLPKDKRPGLIIKTSHAGFSIMDREATRQKIEDVLKPMGDNVPSIYLIHGDLEESDMSNLYHHPKV
;
A
#
# COMPACT_ATOMS: atom_id res chain seq x y z
N MET A 1 9.38 33.52 -15.01
CA MET A 1 10.34 32.86 -14.09
C MET A 1 10.32 31.37 -14.40
N ASN A 2 11.48 30.74 -14.46
CA ASN A 2 11.51 29.29 -14.64
C ASN A 2 10.93 28.62 -13.38
N LYS A 3 10.15 27.55 -13.55
CA LYS A 3 9.64 26.77 -12.43
C LYS A 3 10.79 26.13 -11.68
N PRO A 4 10.75 25.99 -10.32
CA PRO A 4 11.73 25.23 -9.58
C PRO A 4 11.70 23.77 -10.01
N THR A 5 12.87 23.14 -10.02
CA THR A 5 13.02 21.73 -10.40
C THR A 5 12.62 20.83 -9.24
N LEU A 6 11.80 19.81 -9.54
CA LEU A 6 11.37 18.78 -8.59
C LEU A 6 11.73 17.40 -9.15
N VAL A 7 12.49 16.62 -8.38
CA VAL A 7 12.68 15.19 -8.66
C VAL A 7 11.84 14.39 -7.67
N PHE A 8 10.96 13.55 -8.20
CA PHE A 8 10.12 12.64 -7.44
C PHE A 8 10.63 11.20 -7.64
N GLN A 9 11.08 10.58 -6.57
CA GLN A 9 11.57 9.20 -6.56
C GLN A 9 10.63 8.31 -5.77
N GLY A 10 10.16 7.22 -6.38
CA GLY A 10 9.24 6.28 -5.72
C GLY A 10 8.86 5.10 -6.61
N PRO A 11 8.11 4.12 -6.11
CA PRO A 11 7.71 2.93 -6.86
C PRO A 11 6.56 3.21 -7.85
N ILE A 12 6.70 4.24 -8.69
CA ILE A 12 5.66 4.82 -9.54
C ILE A 12 5.02 3.84 -10.54
N PHE A 13 5.76 2.80 -10.94
CA PHE A 13 5.29 1.80 -11.91
C PHE A 13 4.67 0.57 -11.27
N THR A 14 4.73 0.45 -9.93
CA THR A 14 4.38 -0.80 -9.25
C THR A 14 2.89 -0.88 -8.94
N ARG A 15 2.39 -2.11 -8.94
CA ARG A 15 1.04 -2.45 -8.48
C ARG A 15 1.06 -2.67 -6.96
N SER A 16 1.15 -1.59 -6.22
CA SER A 16 1.22 -1.61 -4.76
C SER A 16 0.61 -0.33 -4.18
N GLY A 17 0.22 -0.34 -2.91
CA GLY A 17 -0.28 0.86 -2.23
C GLY A 17 0.71 2.03 -2.29
N TYR A 18 2.01 1.77 -2.15
CA TYR A 18 3.03 2.80 -2.35
C TYR A 18 3.06 3.33 -3.80
N GLY A 19 2.84 2.45 -4.79
CA GLY A 19 2.75 2.84 -6.20
C GLY A 19 1.52 3.70 -6.48
N ASP A 20 0.36 3.31 -5.93
CA ASP A 20 -0.89 4.07 -6.06
C ASP A 20 -0.73 5.46 -5.43
N HIS A 21 -0.21 5.52 -4.20
CA HIS A 21 0.05 6.78 -3.51
C HIS A 21 1.02 7.69 -4.29
N CYS A 22 2.09 7.12 -4.88
CA CYS A 22 3.00 7.88 -5.75
C CYS A 22 2.28 8.50 -6.94
N ARG A 23 1.44 7.74 -7.64
CA ARG A 23 0.70 8.23 -8.81
C ARG A 23 -0.31 9.31 -8.44
N ASP A 24 -0.99 9.20 -7.31
CA ASP A 24 -1.92 10.21 -6.80
C ASP A 24 -1.22 11.51 -6.42
N LEU A 25 -0.05 11.42 -5.78
CA LEU A 25 0.80 12.58 -5.50
C LEU A 25 1.28 13.24 -6.79
N ILE A 26 1.73 12.47 -7.80
CA ILE A 26 2.17 12.98 -9.09
C ILE A 26 1.01 13.66 -9.84
N LYS A 27 -0.19 13.06 -9.85
CA LYS A 27 -1.41 13.69 -10.41
C LYS A 27 -1.67 15.05 -9.76
N SER A 28 -1.54 15.12 -8.44
CA SER A 28 -1.75 16.35 -7.67
C SER A 28 -0.68 17.40 -7.98
N LEU A 29 0.59 17.01 -8.06
CA LEU A 29 1.71 17.88 -8.43
C LEU A 29 1.55 18.43 -9.86
N TYR A 30 1.04 17.61 -10.80
CA TYR A 30 0.73 18.06 -12.16
C TYR A 30 -0.40 19.10 -12.19
N LYS A 31 -1.46 18.87 -11.40
CA LYS A 31 -2.57 19.82 -11.28
C LYS A 31 -2.13 21.16 -10.67
N MET A 32 -1.17 21.14 -9.76
CA MET A 32 -0.61 22.36 -9.18
C MET A 32 0.19 23.19 -10.18
N ASP A 33 0.81 22.57 -11.17
CA ASP A 33 1.61 23.18 -12.23
C ASP A 33 2.71 24.16 -11.75
N LYS A 34 3.29 23.91 -10.57
CA LYS A 34 4.29 24.82 -9.94
C LYS A 34 5.73 24.39 -10.14
N PHE A 35 5.99 23.18 -10.61
CA PHE A 35 7.32 22.60 -10.70
C PHE A 35 7.64 22.08 -12.11
N ASP A 36 8.93 22.08 -12.48
CA ASP A 36 9.45 21.23 -13.55
C ASP A 36 9.79 19.87 -12.93
N ILE A 37 8.97 18.87 -13.26
CA ILE A 37 8.99 17.57 -12.58
C ILE A 37 9.79 16.55 -13.38
N LYS A 38 10.67 15.82 -12.71
CA LYS A 38 11.35 14.62 -13.21
C LYS A 38 11.05 13.44 -12.30
N LEU A 39 10.98 12.24 -12.85
CA LEU A 39 10.57 11.02 -12.15
C LEU A 39 11.69 9.99 -12.14
N ILE A 40 11.94 9.38 -10.98
CA ILE A 40 12.86 8.25 -10.83
C ILE A 40 12.08 7.07 -10.27
N PRO A 41 11.86 6.01 -11.07
CA PRO A 41 11.16 4.83 -10.59
C PRO A 41 12.02 4.03 -9.62
N LEU A 42 11.42 3.60 -8.51
CA LEU A 42 12.00 2.63 -7.59
C LEU A 42 11.39 1.25 -7.81
N ARG A 43 12.21 0.23 -7.69
CA ARG A 43 11.73 -1.15 -7.62
C ARG A 43 11.13 -1.40 -6.23
N TRP A 44 10.01 -2.13 -6.17
CA TRP A 44 9.31 -2.43 -4.93
C TRP A 44 9.13 -3.95 -4.78
N GLY A 45 10.13 -4.59 -4.21
CA GLY A 45 10.16 -6.03 -4.09
C GLY A 45 9.91 -6.77 -5.41
N ASN A 46 9.06 -7.78 -5.38
CA ASN A 46 8.65 -8.57 -6.55
C ASN A 46 7.31 -8.11 -7.16
N THR A 47 6.86 -6.90 -6.82
CA THR A 47 5.60 -6.35 -7.30
C THR A 47 5.63 -6.13 -8.82
N PRO A 48 4.57 -6.44 -9.56
CA PRO A 48 4.47 -6.11 -10.98
C PRO A 48 4.66 -4.62 -11.24
N GLN A 49 5.35 -4.28 -12.34
CA GLN A 49 5.70 -2.90 -12.70
C GLN A 49 5.00 -2.44 -13.99
N ASN A 50 3.74 -2.78 -14.15
CA ASN A 50 2.96 -2.51 -15.36
C ASN A 50 1.72 -1.64 -15.09
N GLN A 51 1.75 -0.82 -14.04
CA GLN A 51 0.58 -0.06 -13.62
C GLN A 51 0.40 1.28 -14.37
N VAL A 52 1.41 1.75 -15.07
CA VAL A 52 1.29 2.97 -15.89
C VAL A 52 0.93 2.58 -17.32
N ASP A 53 -0.27 2.97 -17.73
CA ASP A 53 -0.77 2.72 -19.08
C ASP A 53 -0.23 3.79 -20.05
N PRO A 54 0.62 3.40 -21.03
CA PRO A 54 1.19 4.33 -22.02
C PRO A 54 0.17 4.87 -23.01
N SER A 55 -1.04 4.33 -23.07
CA SER A 55 -2.10 4.83 -23.94
C SER A 55 -2.82 6.05 -23.38
N THR A 56 -2.74 6.29 -22.08
CA THR A 56 -3.38 7.42 -21.42
C THR A 56 -2.49 8.68 -21.45
N GLU A 57 -3.11 9.86 -21.45
CA GLU A 57 -2.39 11.14 -21.38
C GLU A 57 -1.50 11.22 -20.13
N PHE A 58 -2.02 10.79 -18.98
CA PHE A 58 -1.27 10.74 -17.72
C PHE A 58 -0.06 9.82 -17.81
N GLY A 59 -0.23 8.62 -18.34
CA GLY A 59 0.87 7.66 -18.51
C GLY A 59 1.93 8.15 -19.48
N GLN A 60 1.55 8.72 -20.61
CA GLN A 60 2.47 9.34 -21.58
C GLN A 60 3.28 10.47 -20.93
N LYS A 61 2.61 11.34 -20.19
CA LYS A 61 3.26 12.44 -19.48
C LYS A 61 4.26 11.93 -18.44
N MET A 62 3.86 10.94 -17.61
CA MET A 62 4.79 10.33 -16.65
C MET A 62 6.01 9.73 -17.34
N LEU A 63 5.81 8.92 -18.37
CA LEU A 63 6.90 8.25 -19.09
C LEU A 63 7.87 9.24 -19.73
N SER A 64 7.38 10.36 -20.26
CA SER A 64 8.22 11.42 -20.85
C SER A 64 9.10 12.14 -19.83
N GLN A 65 8.79 12.06 -18.56
CA GLN A 65 9.52 12.73 -17.46
C GLN A 65 10.46 11.80 -16.68
N VAL A 66 10.51 10.52 -17.05
CA VAL A 66 11.41 9.56 -16.41
C VAL A 66 12.85 9.85 -16.77
N ILE A 67 13.70 9.92 -15.74
CA ILE A 67 15.16 10.07 -15.88
C ILE A 67 15.87 8.89 -15.21
N GLY A 68 17.06 8.54 -15.72
CA GLY A 68 17.88 7.46 -15.16
C GLY A 68 18.73 7.91 -13.97
N GLN A 69 19.12 9.17 -13.93
CA GLN A 69 19.97 9.75 -12.88
C GLN A 69 19.72 11.25 -12.71
N ILE A 70 20.19 11.81 -11.61
CA ILE A 70 20.14 13.25 -11.32
C ILE A 70 21.48 13.86 -11.74
N ASP A 71 21.47 14.62 -12.82
CA ASP A 71 22.69 15.31 -13.31
C ASP A 71 22.91 16.64 -12.59
N VAL A 72 21.83 17.33 -12.20
CA VAL A 72 21.86 18.61 -11.49
C VAL A 72 21.00 18.51 -10.25
N GLN A 73 21.54 18.98 -9.11
CA GLN A 73 20.80 18.97 -7.84
C GLN A 73 19.47 19.72 -7.96
N PRO A 74 18.31 19.05 -7.76
CA PRO A 74 17.00 19.68 -7.87
C PRO A 74 16.75 20.63 -6.70
N ASP A 75 15.87 21.61 -6.91
CA ASP A 75 15.42 22.50 -5.85
C ASP A 75 14.66 21.73 -4.78
N VAL A 76 13.81 20.78 -5.20
CA VAL A 76 13.04 19.90 -4.31
C VAL A 76 13.26 18.45 -4.73
N PHE A 77 13.53 17.60 -3.75
CA PHE A 77 13.59 16.15 -3.92
C PHE A 77 12.55 15.48 -3.01
N ILE A 78 11.68 14.69 -3.61
CA ILE A 78 10.69 13.88 -2.88
C ILE A 78 11.05 12.41 -3.04
N GLN A 79 11.18 11.71 -1.93
CA GLN A 79 11.34 10.25 -1.94
C GLN A 79 10.18 9.58 -1.21
N VAL A 80 9.51 8.68 -1.90
CA VAL A 80 8.42 7.85 -1.35
C VAL A 80 8.93 6.42 -1.19
N SER A 81 9.22 6.02 0.05
CA SER A 81 9.70 4.68 0.40
C SER A 81 9.58 4.43 1.91
N VAL A 82 10.12 3.31 2.40
CA VAL A 82 10.36 3.11 3.83
C VAL A 82 11.49 4.04 4.30
N ALA A 83 11.36 4.61 5.49
CA ALA A 83 12.22 5.71 5.91
C ALA A 83 13.71 5.34 6.06
N ASN A 84 14.03 4.09 6.37
CA ASN A 84 15.43 3.62 6.41
C ASN A 84 16.16 3.70 5.05
N GLU A 85 15.40 3.81 3.94
CA GLU A 85 15.94 3.98 2.59
C GLU A 85 16.06 5.44 2.14
N PHE A 86 15.71 6.41 2.99
CA PHE A 86 15.78 7.81 2.62
C PHE A 86 17.21 8.28 2.37
N GLU A 87 17.41 8.93 1.21
CA GLU A 87 18.68 9.52 0.76
C GLU A 87 18.44 10.93 0.20
N PRO A 88 18.93 11.98 0.86
CA PRO A 88 18.75 13.35 0.40
C PRO A 88 19.54 13.62 -0.88
N LYS A 89 18.90 14.18 -1.91
CA LYS A 89 19.50 14.48 -3.22
C LYS A 89 19.23 15.90 -3.72
N GLY A 90 18.28 16.60 -3.07
CA GLY A 90 17.89 17.96 -3.43
C GLY A 90 18.47 19.03 -2.51
N LYS A 91 18.17 20.29 -2.83
CA LYS A 91 18.41 21.42 -1.93
C LYS A 91 17.44 21.35 -0.74
N PHE A 92 16.20 20.89 -0.96
CA PHE A 92 15.20 20.59 0.05
C PHE A 92 14.66 19.19 -0.18
N ASN A 93 14.66 18.34 0.86
CA ASN A 93 14.40 16.91 0.77
C ASN A 93 13.16 16.52 1.60
N ILE A 94 12.18 15.91 0.96
CA ILE A 94 10.95 15.46 1.58
C ILE A 94 10.91 13.94 1.54
N GLY A 95 10.84 13.30 2.70
CA GLY A 95 10.59 11.87 2.82
C GLY A 95 9.11 11.58 3.06
N ILE A 96 8.49 10.75 2.24
CA ILE A 96 7.09 10.32 2.40
C ILE A 96 7.08 8.83 2.68
N THR A 97 6.46 8.42 3.78
CA THR A 97 6.41 7.02 4.20
C THR A 97 5.07 6.68 4.84
N ALA A 98 4.56 5.47 4.57
CA ALA A 98 3.37 4.94 5.26
C ALA A 98 3.63 4.63 6.74
N GLY A 99 4.91 4.52 7.13
CA GLY A 99 5.29 4.22 8.51
C GLY A 99 5.31 2.73 8.83
N VAL A 100 5.04 2.44 10.08
CA VAL A 100 4.95 1.08 10.62
C VAL A 100 3.64 0.91 11.40
N GLU A 101 3.16 -0.32 11.49
CA GLU A 101 1.90 -0.65 12.19
C GLU A 101 2.09 -0.82 13.72
N THR A 102 3.33 -0.77 14.20
CA THR A 102 3.69 -0.90 15.62
C THR A 102 3.75 0.46 16.31
N THR A 103 3.74 0.49 17.64
CA THR A 103 3.81 1.72 18.46
C THR A 103 5.22 2.30 18.57
N ILE A 104 6.24 1.55 18.17
CA ILE A 104 7.66 1.96 18.18
C ILE A 104 8.23 1.62 16.80
N CYS A 105 8.89 2.57 16.15
CA CYS A 105 9.58 2.32 14.90
C CYS A 105 11.05 1.89 15.12
N PRO A 106 11.65 1.12 14.21
CA PRO A 106 13.05 0.73 14.29
C PRO A 106 14.01 1.94 14.31
N LYS A 107 15.18 1.76 14.88
CA LYS A 107 16.20 2.84 14.98
C LYS A 107 16.62 3.34 13.58
N ASP A 108 16.83 2.47 12.63
CA ASP A 108 17.22 2.81 11.25
C ASP A 108 16.15 3.65 10.53
N PHE A 109 14.89 3.49 10.92
CA PHE A 109 13.78 4.30 10.45
C PHE A 109 13.90 5.77 10.92
N ILE A 110 14.32 5.96 12.19
CA ILE A 110 14.61 7.29 12.77
C ILE A 110 15.84 7.89 12.09
N ASP A 111 16.91 7.09 11.93
CA ASP A 111 18.14 7.55 11.30
C ASP A 111 17.89 8.01 9.85
N GLY A 112 17.09 7.27 9.10
CA GLY A 112 16.68 7.65 7.75
C GLY A 112 15.80 8.90 7.72
N SER A 113 14.82 9.01 8.62
CA SER A 113 13.97 10.20 8.76
C SER A 113 14.80 11.46 9.02
N ASN A 114 15.83 11.37 9.86
CA ASN A 114 16.69 12.50 10.19
C ASN A 114 17.57 13.00 9.04
N LYS A 115 17.67 12.24 7.94
CA LYS A 115 18.39 12.69 6.72
C LYS A 115 17.58 13.68 5.88
N MET A 116 16.25 13.69 6.03
CA MET A 116 15.35 14.54 5.26
C MET A 116 15.12 15.88 5.96
N ASP A 117 14.65 16.88 5.22
CA ASP A 117 14.30 18.19 5.78
C ASP A 117 12.85 18.22 6.30
N LEU A 118 11.98 17.41 5.70
CA LEU A 118 10.58 17.23 6.07
C LEU A 118 10.17 15.77 5.89
N ILE A 119 9.41 15.25 6.86
CA ILE A 119 8.78 13.93 6.78
C ILE A 119 7.28 14.11 6.60
N ILE A 120 6.70 13.40 5.67
CA ILE A 120 5.26 13.33 5.47
C ILE A 120 4.78 11.92 5.75
N VAL A 121 3.72 11.80 6.54
CA VAL A 121 3.12 10.53 6.96
C VAL A 121 1.60 10.55 6.77
N PRO A 122 0.93 9.38 6.57
CA PRO A 122 -0.48 9.34 6.21
C PRO A 122 -1.44 9.54 7.40
N SER A 123 -0.96 9.52 8.63
CA SER A 123 -1.85 9.57 9.79
C SER A 123 -1.21 10.18 11.05
N ASN A 124 -2.06 10.65 11.95
CA ASN A 124 -1.63 11.09 13.28
C ASN A 124 -1.00 9.95 14.10
N PHE A 125 -1.44 8.70 13.90
CA PHE A 125 -0.83 7.52 14.52
C PHE A 125 0.64 7.40 14.09
N THR A 126 0.92 7.45 12.78
CA THR A 126 2.29 7.37 12.27
C THR A 126 3.13 8.57 12.72
N LYS A 127 2.56 9.79 12.72
CA LYS A 127 3.23 10.99 13.27
C LYS A 127 3.62 10.79 14.73
N GLY A 128 2.70 10.29 15.54
CA GLY A 128 2.95 10.00 16.97
C GLY A 128 3.99 8.91 17.16
N ASN A 129 3.96 7.86 16.35
CA ASN A 129 4.91 6.76 16.39
C ASN A 129 6.34 7.22 16.04
N VAL A 130 6.53 7.84 14.88
CA VAL A 130 7.86 8.29 14.42
C VAL A 130 8.41 9.40 15.30
N GLY A 131 7.58 10.35 15.73
CA GLY A 131 7.98 11.46 16.59
C GLY A 131 8.18 11.08 18.05
N GLY A 132 7.43 10.07 18.54
CA GLY A 132 7.46 9.64 19.95
C GLY A 132 8.47 8.54 20.24
N THR A 133 9.04 7.86 19.22
CA THR A 133 10.04 6.82 19.46
C THR A 133 11.38 7.41 19.86
N VAL A 134 11.89 6.97 21.02
CA VAL A 134 13.19 7.40 21.55
C VAL A 134 13.99 6.19 21.98
N TYR A 135 15.24 6.11 21.52
CA TYR A 135 16.22 5.13 21.97
C TYR A 135 17.30 5.77 22.81
N GLN A 136 17.67 5.14 23.91
CA GLN A 136 18.81 5.54 24.73
C GLN A 136 20.11 5.05 24.11
N GLN A 137 21.03 5.96 23.87
CA GLN A 137 22.38 5.62 23.47
C GLN A 137 23.23 5.41 24.72
N LYS A 138 23.76 4.20 24.89
CA LYS A 138 24.62 3.84 26.04
C LYS A 138 26.07 3.70 25.59
N ASN A 139 27.00 4.20 26.41
CA ASN A 139 28.41 3.89 26.26
C ASN A 139 28.59 2.38 26.54
N GLN A 140 29.24 1.66 25.63
CA GLN A 140 29.39 0.21 25.72
C GLN A 140 30.30 -0.24 26.87
N GLU A 141 31.28 0.59 27.29
CA GLU A 141 32.22 0.26 28.35
C GLU A 141 31.67 0.59 29.73
N THR A 142 30.99 1.74 29.89
CA THR A 142 30.54 2.22 31.17
C THR A 142 29.06 1.93 31.47
N GLY A 143 28.27 1.56 30.45
CA GLY A 143 26.83 1.38 30.55
C GLY A 143 26.04 2.68 30.76
N GLN A 144 26.70 3.81 30.86
CA GLN A 144 26.07 5.12 31.09
C GLN A 144 25.32 5.59 29.84
N ILE A 145 24.18 6.25 30.03
CA ILE A 145 23.43 6.91 28.97
C ILE A 145 24.22 8.15 28.53
N VAL A 146 24.59 8.20 27.25
CA VAL A 146 25.37 9.29 26.64
C VAL A 146 24.54 10.15 25.68
N GLY A 147 23.30 9.75 25.37
CA GLY A 147 22.42 10.50 24.49
C GLY A 147 21.11 9.78 24.17
N GLU A 148 20.31 10.42 23.34
CA GLU A 148 19.06 9.88 22.80
C GLU A 148 19.08 9.90 21.28
N ILE A 149 18.45 8.88 20.67
CA ILE A 149 18.21 8.80 19.25
C ILE A 149 16.71 8.95 19.04
N ARG A 150 16.31 10.03 18.39
CA ARG A 150 14.92 10.40 18.12
C ARG A 150 14.81 11.16 16.79
N THR A 151 13.62 11.27 16.27
CA THR A 151 13.35 12.12 15.11
C THR A 151 13.42 13.58 15.53
N THR A 152 14.26 14.36 14.83
CA THR A 152 14.47 15.79 15.08
C THR A 152 13.92 16.69 13.98
N LYS A 153 13.43 16.07 12.91
CA LYS A 153 12.91 16.76 11.73
C LYS A 153 11.40 16.99 11.85
N PRO A 154 10.86 18.03 11.20
CA PRO A 154 9.42 18.24 11.12
C PRO A 154 8.71 17.02 10.53
N ILE A 155 7.58 16.65 11.14
CA ILE A 155 6.71 15.58 10.64
C ILE A 155 5.33 16.17 10.41
N GLU A 156 4.85 16.09 9.16
CA GLU A 156 3.52 16.56 8.80
C GLU A 156 2.61 15.40 8.37
N VAL A 157 1.33 15.55 8.61
CA VAL A 157 0.32 14.56 8.22
C VAL A 157 -0.32 15.03 6.93
N LEU A 158 -0.22 14.18 5.92
CA LEU A 158 -0.98 14.27 4.68
C LEU A 158 -1.75 12.95 4.53
N PHE A 159 -3.05 12.98 4.82
CA PHE A 159 -3.91 11.80 4.63
C PHE A 159 -3.89 11.38 3.16
N GLU A 160 -3.87 10.05 2.95
CA GLU A 160 -4.01 9.50 1.62
C GLU A 160 -5.39 9.85 1.06
N GLY A 161 -5.40 10.39 -0.14
CA GLY A 161 -6.63 10.73 -0.86
C GLY A 161 -7.15 9.54 -1.66
N VAL A 162 -8.36 9.71 -2.20
CA VAL A 162 -8.95 8.79 -3.17
C VAL A 162 -9.47 9.60 -4.36
N ASP A 163 -9.31 9.05 -5.55
CA ASP A 163 -9.91 9.64 -6.76
C ASP A 163 -11.42 9.35 -6.77
N THR A 164 -12.21 10.35 -6.35
CA THR A 164 -13.67 10.22 -6.25
C THR A 164 -14.38 10.21 -7.61
N GLU A 165 -13.70 10.55 -8.71
CA GLU A 165 -14.22 10.38 -10.07
C GLU A 165 -14.19 8.91 -10.48
N VAL A 166 -13.12 8.19 -10.07
CA VAL A 166 -12.95 6.75 -10.33
C VAL A 166 -13.72 5.92 -9.30
N PHE A 167 -13.50 6.21 -8.00
CA PHE A 167 -14.14 5.48 -6.90
C PHE A 167 -15.47 6.15 -6.50
N SER A 168 -16.36 6.28 -7.47
CA SER A 168 -17.74 6.70 -7.28
C SER A 168 -18.68 5.53 -7.56
N LYS A 169 -19.93 5.63 -7.07
CA LYS A 169 -20.96 4.62 -7.32
C LYS A 169 -21.22 4.53 -8.83
N GLY A 170 -20.68 3.53 -9.47
CA GLY A 170 -20.70 3.35 -10.92
C GLY A 170 -21.75 2.33 -11.40
N ASN A 171 -21.96 2.30 -12.71
CA ASN A 171 -22.81 1.33 -13.42
C ASN A 171 -21.94 0.25 -14.09
N GLY A 172 -20.92 -0.26 -13.41
CA GLY A 172 -20.03 -1.26 -13.96
C GLY A 172 -20.68 -2.63 -14.17
N LYS A 173 -19.91 -3.54 -14.75
CA LYS A 173 -20.33 -4.94 -14.90
C LYS A 173 -20.58 -5.56 -13.54
N ASP A 174 -21.63 -6.38 -13.43
CA ASP A 174 -21.84 -7.23 -12.27
C ASP A 174 -20.77 -8.33 -12.22
N ILE A 175 -19.74 -8.09 -11.43
CA ILE A 175 -18.65 -9.06 -11.22
C ILE A 175 -18.98 -10.10 -10.14
N LEU A 176 -20.15 -9.99 -9.49
CA LEU A 176 -20.62 -10.87 -8.44
C LEU A 176 -21.88 -11.66 -8.86
N GLU A 177 -22.14 -11.82 -10.16
CA GLU A 177 -23.30 -12.55 -10.70
C GLU A 177 -23.42 -13.98 -10.15
N ASN A 178 -22.29 -14.63 -9.87
CA ASN A 178 -22.21 -15.99 -9.33
C ASN A 178 -22.26 -16.07 -7.78
N VAL A 179 -22.30 -14.94 -7.10
CA VAL A 179 -22.40 -14.87 -5.63
C VAL A 179 -23.88 -15.00 -5.25
N LYS A 180 -24.18 -16.00 -4.43
CA LYS A 180 -25.57 -16.37 -4.11
C LYS A 180 -26.15 -15.59 -2.95
N GLU A 181 -25.32 -15.24 -1.98
CA GLU A 181 -25.74 -14.55 -0.76
C GLU A 181 -26.06 -13.07 -1.05
N ASP A 182 -27.11 -12.56 -0.41
CA ASP A 182 -27.56 -11.16 -0.53
C ASP A 182 -26.64 -10.19 0.21
N PHE A 183 -25.88 -10.68 1.18
CA PHE A 183 -24.88 -9.91 1.93
C PHE A 183 -23.57 -10.68 2.05
N ASN A 184 -22.48 -10.01 1.77
CA ASN A 184 -21.14 -10.59 1.82
C ASN A 184 -20.15 -9.64 2.48
N PHE A 185 -19.20 -10.21 3.19
CA PHE A 185 -18.01 -9.50 3.60
C PHE A 185 -17.00 -9.50 2.45
N LEU A 186 -16.22 -8.42 2.34
CA LEU A 186 -15.18 -8.28 1.32
C LEU A 186 -13.81 -8.12 1.97
N ILE A 187 -12.83 -8.91 1.50
CA ILE A 187 -11.42 -8.75 1.82
C ILE A 187 -10.66 -8.48 0.52
N VAL A 188 -9.85 -7.40 0.49
CA VAL A 188 -8.99 -7.06 -0.63
C VAL A 188 -7.54 -6.99 -0.16
N GLY A 189 -6.66 -7.74 -0.78
CA GLY A 189 -5.23 -7.69 -0.47
C GLY A 189 -4.44 -8.88 -0.97
N HIS A 190 -3.11 -8.77 -0.97
CA HIS A 190 -2.22 -9.88 -1.28
C HIS A 190 -2.08 -10.83 -0.10
N TRP A 191 -2.03 -12.12 -0.39
CA TRP A 191 -1.72 -13.18 0.58
C TRP A 191 -0.35 -13.79 0.25
N LEU A 192 0.71 -13.11 0.68
CA LEU A 192 2.08 -13.39 0.24
C LEU A 192 2.70 -14.60 0.91
N LYS A 193 2.47 -14.79 2.22
CA LYS A 193 3.13 -15.83 3.00
C LYS A 193 2.14 -16.74 3.73
N GLY A 194 2.55 -17.97 3.78
CA GLY A 194 2.40 -18.97 4.79
C GLY A 194 1.05 -19.30 5.31
N SER A 195 1.17 -19.73 6.54
CA SER A 195 0.12 -20.27 7.40
C SER A 195 -0.61 -19.18 8.15
N LEU A 196 -1.60 -19.59 8.94
CA LEU A 196 -2.34 -18.73 9.87
C LEU A 196 -1.40 -17.95 10.79
N GLY A 197 -1.61 -16.64 10.90
CA GLY A 197 -0.84 -15.76 11.78
C GLY A 197 0.56 -15.39 11.28
N GLN A 198 0.93 -15.73 10.06
CA GLN A 198 2.25 -15.44 9.49
C GLN A 198 2.26 -14.44 8.34
N ASP A 199 1.10 -14.16 7.77
CA ASP A 199 0.94 -13.15 6.73
C ASP A 199 0.61 -11.80 7.34
N ARG A 200 1.20 -10.73 6.83
CA ARG A 200 0.98 -9.38 7.36
C ARG A 200 -0.50 -8.96 7.40
N LYS A 201 -1.27 -9.35 6.37
CA LYS A 201 -2.72 -9.09 6.30
C LYS A 201 -3.57 -10.17 6.96
N ASP A 202 -2.95 -11.27 7.31
CA ASP A 202 -3.52 -12.44 7.99
C ASP A 202 -4.87 -12.92 7.41
N ILE A 203 -4.91 -12.99 6.08
CA ILE A 203 -6.09 -13.41 5.32
C ILE A 203 -6.56 -14.79 5.77
N GLY A 204 -5.62 -15.69 6.06
CA GLY A 204 -5.95 -17.03 6.56
C GLY A 204 -6.71 -16.99 7.89
N MET A 205 -6.30 -16.14 8.83
CA MET A 205 -7.00 -15.97 10.10
C MET A 205 -8.36 -15.32 9.91
N ALA A 206 -8.47 -14.34 9.00
CA ALA A 206 -9.75 -13.71 8.67
C ALA A 206 -10.74 -14.73 8.11
N ILE A 207 -10.32 -15.62 7.20
CA ILE A 207 -11.13 -16.75 6.67
C ILE A 207 -11.58 -17.66 7.81
N LYS A 208 -10.64 -18.10 8.65
CA LYS A 208 -10.93 -18.99 9.78
C LYS A 208 -11.93 -18.37 10.74
N THR A 209 -11.71 -17.12 11.10
CA THR A 209 -12.61 -16.39 12.02
C THR A 209 -14.00 -16.25 11.42
N PHE A 210 -14.10 -15.82 10.16
CA PHE A 210 -15.37 -15.72 9.44
C PHE A 210 -16.12 -17.07 9.47
N ALA A 211 -15.47 -18.14 9.06
CA ALA A 211 -16.08 -19.46 9.03
C ALA A 211 -16.48 -19.92 10.44
N SER A 212 -15.65 -19.69 11.46
CA SER A 212 -15.96 -20.06 12.85
C SER A 212 -17.19 -19.34 13.40
N VAL A 213 -17.37 -18.07 13.04
CA VAL A 213 -18.52 -17.26 13.51
C VAL A 213 -19.82 -17.70 12.84
N PHE A 214 -19.78 -17.89 11.51
CA PHE A 214 -21.01 -18.04 10.73
C PHE A 214 -21.42 -19.49 10.45
N GLN A 215 -20.59 -20.51 10.73
CA GLN A 215 -20.91 -21.92 10.50
C GLN A 215 -22.13 -22.42 11.27
N TYR A 216 -22.49 -21.77 12.39
CA TYR A 216 -23.61 -22.17 13.25
C TYR A 216 -24.95 -21.54 12.87
N LEU A 217 -24.94 -20.56 11.95
CA LEU A 217 -26.19 -20.01 11.43
C LEU A 217 -26.88 -20.99 10.48
N PRO A 218 -28.21 -20.91 10.34
CA PRO A 218 -28.93 -21.59 9.27
C PRO A 218 -28.33 -21.25 7.91
N LYS A 219 -28.23 -22.22 7.00
CA LYS A 219 -27.53 -22.06 5.71
C LYS A 219 -28.07 -20.89 4.87
N ASP A 220 -29.36 -20.65 4.92
CA ASP A 220 -30.07 -19.57 4.24
C ASP A 220 -29.87 -18.17 4.85
N LYS A 221 -29.23 -18.10 6.02
CA LYS A 221 -28.96 -16.84 6.73
C LYS A 221 -27.44 -16.55 6.85
N ARG A 222 -26.62 -17.40 6.28
CA ARG A 222 -25.16 -17.19 6.30
C ARG A 222 -24.76 -16.13 5.31
N PRO A 223 -23.94 -15.16 5.71
CA PRO A 223 -23.28 -14.29 4.74
C PRO A 223 -22.23 -15.08 3.95
N GLY A 224 -21.84 -14.59 2.78
CA GLY A 224 -20.67 -15.04 2.07
C GLY A 224 -19.42 -14.21 2.41
N LEU A 225 -18.26 -14.74 2.08
CA LEU A 225 -17.00 -14.01 2.13
C LEU A 225 -16.38 -13.94 0.74
N ILE A 226 -16.24 -12.74 0.22
CA ILE A 226 -15.57 -12.48 -1.04
C ILE A 226 -14.13 -12.09 -0.73
N ILE A 227 -13.18 -12.77 -1.36
CA ILE A 227 -11.75 -12.52 -1.18
C ILE A 227 -11.14 -12.16 -2.53
N LYS A 228 -10.79 -10.89 -2.71
CA LYS A 228 -9.99 -10.42 -3.86
C LYS A 228 -8.53 -10.49 -3.46
N THR A 229 -7.87 -11.56 -3.88
CA THR A 229 -6.48 -11.83 -3.49
C THR A 229 -5.70 -12.56 -4.58
N SER A 230 -4.38 -12.49 -4.47
CA SER A 230 -3.40 -13.29 -5.20
C SER A 230 -2.18 -13.51 -4.31
N HIS A 231 -1.32 -14.47 -4.65
CA HIS A 231 -0.07 -14.69 -3.95
C HIS A 231 1.02 -13.74 -4.48
N ALA A 232 1.48 -13.93 -5.69
CA ALA A 232 2.54 -13.10 -6.27
C ALA A 232 2.22 -12.61 -7.69
N GLY A 233 1.16 -13.11 -8.30
CA GLY A 233 0.80 -12.78 -9.69
C GLY A 233 -0.64 -13.17 -10.01
N PHE A 234 -0.91 -13.33 -11.30
CA PHE A 234 -2.26 -13.60 -11.79
C PHE A 234 -2.31 -14.85 -12.71
N SER A 235 -1.31 -15.72 -12.61
CA SER A 235 -1.28 -16.97 -13.35
C SER A 235 -2.31 -17.99 -12.85
N ILE A 236 -2.63 -18.99 -13.67
CA ILE A 236 -3.47 -20.12 -13.26
C ILE A 236 -2.85 -20.85 -12.08
N MET A 237 -1.53 -21.02 -12.06
CA MET A 237 -0.82 -21.68 -10.95
C MET A 237 -0.95 -20.91 -9.65
N ASP A 238 -0.86 -19.57 -9.70
CA ASP A 238 -1.05 -18.70 -8.54
C ASP A 238 -2.48 -18.79 -8.02
N ARG A 239 -3.46 -18.85 -8.92
CA ARG A 239 -4.88 -19.05 -8.57
C ARG A 239 -5.09 -20.37 -7.84
N GLU A 240 -4.56 -21.47 -8.37
CA GLU A 240 -4.70 -22.79 -7.76
C GLU A 240 -3.98 -22.86 -6.41
N ALA A 241 -2.81 -22.27 -6.28
CA ALA A 241 -2.09 -22.19 -5.00
C ALA A 241 -2.88 -21.35 -3.98
N THR A 242 -3.50 -20.26 -4.40
CA THR A 242 -4.35 -19.43 -3.53
C THR A 242 -5.62 -20.19 -3.09
N ARG A 243 -6.26 -20.92 -4.03
CA ARG A 243 -7.41 -21.78 -3.72
C ARG A 243 -7.05 -22.87 -2.71
N GLN A 244 -5.92 -23.52 -2.90
CA GLN A 244 -5.43 -24.56 -1.98
C GLN A 244 -5.21 -23.99 -0.57
N LYS A 245 -4.67 -22.79 -0.43
CA LYS A 245 -4.52 -22.15 0.89
C LYS A 245 -5.87 -21.95 1.58
N ILE A 246 -6.91 -21.52 0.84
CA ILE A 246 -8.26 -21.36 1.38
C ILE A 246 -8.80 -22.72 1.87
N GLU A 247 -8.67 -23.77 1.05
CA GLU A 247 -9.09 -25.12 1.39
C GLU A 247 -8.37 -25.65 2.63
N ASP A 248 -7.05 -25.44 2.74
CA ASP A 248 -6.25 -25.87 3.88
C ASP A 248 -6.68 -25.19 5.19
N VAL A 249 -7.09 -23.91 5.12
CA VAL A 249 -7.65 -23.18 6.29
C VAL A 249 -9.00 -23.76 6.72
N LEU A 250 -9.86 -24.14 5.77
CA LEU A 250 -11.21 -24.62 6.03
C LEU A 250 -11.29 -26.09 6.37
N LYS A 251 -10.35 -26.90 5.87
CA LYS A 251 -10.33 -28.37 6.04
C LYS A 251 -10.54 -28.85 7.48
N PRO A 252 -9.93 -28.24 8.51
CA PRO A 252 -10.14 -28.64 9.90
C PRO A 252 -11.56 -28.38 10.42
N MET A 253 -12.35 -27.54 9.71
CA MET A 253 -13.70 -27.13 10.12
C MET A 253 -14.81 -28.02 9.52
N GLY A 254 -14.46 -28.93 8.60
CA GLY A 254 -15.38 -29.84 7.90
C GLY A 254 -16.24 -29.11 6.86
N ASP A 255 -17.32 -29.77 6.41
CA ASP A 255 -18.11 -29.33 5.26
C ASP A 255 -19.19 -28.29 5.59
N ASN A 256 -19.40 -28.00 6.89
CA ASN A 256 -20.45 -27.08 7.33
C ASN A 256 -19.94 -25.65 7.49
N VAL A 257 -19.26 -25.13 6.48
CA VAL A 257 -18.71 -23.76 6.46
C VAL A 257 -19.56 -22.85 5.56
N PRO A 258 -19.53 -21.51 5.80
CA PRO A 258 -20.14 -20.53 4.90
C PRO A 258 -19.45 -20.49 3.53
N SER A 259 -20.13 -19.93 2.53
CA SER A 259 -19.57 -19.75 1.19
C SER A 259 -18.38 -18.78 1.20
N ILE A 260 -17.31 -19.17 0.49
CA ILE A 260 -16.14 -18.33 0.26
C ILE A 260 -15.88 -18.23 -1.23
N TYR A 261 -15.82 -17.01 -1.73
CA TYR A 261 -15.64 -16.68 -3.14
C TYR A 261 -14.26 -16.07 -3.36
N LEU A 262 -13.51 -16.64 -4.30
CA LEU A 262 -12.19 -16.12 -4.68
C LEU A 262 -12.32 -15.32 -5.97
N ILE A 263 -12.00 -14.04 -5.92
CA ILE A 263 -11.73 -13.21 -7.08
C ILE A 263 -10.21 -13.15 -7.25
N HIS A 264 -9.72 -13.88 -8.25
CA HIS A 264 -8.31 -13.92 -8.59
C HIS A 264 -8.09 -13.35 -9.97
N GLY A 265 -7.13 -12.48 -10.11
CA GLY A 265 -6.83 -11.82 -11.37
C GLY A 265 -6.59 -10.33 -11.18
N ASP A 266 -6.28 -9.70 -12.29
CA ASP A 266 -6.15 -8.27 -12.39
C ASP A 266 -7.51 -7.65 -12.65
N LEU A 267 -7.87 -6.63 -11.89
CA LEU A 267 -9.07 -5.84 -12.08
C LEU A 267 -8.67 -4.40 -12.41
N GLU A 268 -9.34 -3.82 -13.36
CA GLU A 268 -9.23 -2.39 -13.63
C GLU A 268 -9.78 -1.56 -12.46
N GLU A 269 -9.39 -0.29 -12.37
CA GLU A 269 -9.84 0.60 -11.29
C GLU A 269 -11.37 0.71 -11.25
N SER A 270 -12.03 0.74 -12.41
CA SER A 270 -13.49 0.75 -12.52
C SER A 270 -14.14 -0.51 -11.98
N ASP A 271 -13.56 -1.69 -12.21
CA ASP A 271 -14.06 -2.96 -11.69
C ASP A 271 -13.86 -3.04 -10.17
N MET A 272 -12.73 -2.51 -9.67
CA MET A 272 -12.50 -2.38 -8.23
C MET A 272 -13.52 -1.44 -7.59
N SER A 273 -13.81 -0.30 -8.21
CA SER A 273 -14.85 0.63 -7.77
C SER A 273 -16.21 -0.06 -7.70
N ASN A 274 -16.57 -0.82 -8.74
CA ASN A 274 -17.82 -1.59 -8.77
C ASN A 274 -17.88 -2.64 -7.67
N LEU A 275 -16.78 -3.32 -7.38
CA LEU A 275 -16.69 -4.29 -6.29
C LEU A 275 -16.97 -3.64 -4.93
N TYR A 276 -16.37 -2.49 -4.65
CA TYR A 276 -16.57 -1.77 -3.37
C TYR A 276 -17.98 -1.18 -3.20
N HIS A 277 -18.68 -0.88 -4.30
CA HIS A 277 -20.01 -0.30 -4.28
C HIS A 277 -21.12 -1.32 -4.59
N HIS A 278 -20.75 -2.59 -4.73
CA HIS A 278 -21.72 -3.62 -5.10
C HIS A 278 -22.78 -3.81 -3.98
N PRO A 279 -24.07 -3.85 -4.31
CA PRO A 279 -25.13 -3.95 -3.30
C PRO A 279 -25.11 -5.22 -2.45
N LYS A 280 -24.38 -6.26 -2.88
CA LYS A 280 -24.19 -7.50 -2.11
C LYS A 280 -22.97 -7.46 -1.16
N VAL A 281 -22.22 -6.35 -1.10
CA VAL A 281 -21.01 -6.18 -0.26
C VAL A 281 -21.28 -5.25 0.91
#